data_cf77c7b4be5e31a5e14dfaf4c9a38bee
#
_entry.id   cf77c7b4be5e31a5e14dfaf4c9a38bee
#
_cell.length_a   1.000
_cell.length_b   1.000
_cell.length_c   1.000
_cell.angle_alpha   90.00
_cell.angle_beta   90.00
_cell.angle_gamma   90.00
#
_symmetry.space_group_name_H-M   'P 1'
#
loop_
_entity.id
_entity.type
_entity.pdbx_description
1 polymer ?
#
loop_
_entity_poly.entity_id
_entity_poly.type
_entity_poly.pdbx_seq_one_letter_code
_entity_poly.pdbx_strand_id
1 'polypeptide(L)'
;MTLQQIHYVLAIAETGSMNRAAESLFISQPALTKALRELEAEIGITVFRRSSRGVIPTDEGSEFLANARQLYQQYDLRMERYTAPGSMKRRFCVSSQHYSFAVNAFVETVKKFDLLKYEYAMRETRTYDVISDVGMLRSEIGILYINDFN
;
A
#
# COMPACT_ATOMS: atom_id res chain seq x y z
N MET A 1 15.77 9.73 3.54
CA MET A 1 14.72 8.70 3.74
C MET A 1 14.84 7.62 2.67
N THR A 2 14.84 6.36 3.05
CA THR A 2 14.93 5.19 2.16
C THR A 2 13.72 4.28 2.32
N LEU A 3 13.43 3.46 1.29
CA LEU A 3 12.36 2.44 1.37
C LEU A 3 12.60 1.43 2.50
N GLN A 4 13.87 1.12 2.78
CA GLN A 4 14.24 0.25 3.89
C GLN A 4 13.88 0.87 5.25
N GLN A 5 14.14 2.17 5.43
CA GLN A 5 13.74 2.87 6.66
C GLN A 5 12.22 2.94 6.80
N ILE A 6 11.49 3.12 5.70
CA ILE A 6 10.01 3.04 5.70
C ILE A 6 9.55 1.65 6.13
N HIS A 7 10.11 0.60 5.57
CA HIS A 7 9.80 -0.78 5.97
C HIS A 7 10.04 -1.01 7.47
N TYR A 8 11.12 -0.48 8.00
CA TYR A 8 11.48 -0.60 9.41
C TYR A 8 10.47 0.08 10.33
N VAL A 9 10.06 1.30 10.04
CA VAL A 9 9.07 2.01 10.89
C VAL A 9 7.69 1.35 10.82
N LEU A 10 7.32 0.79 9.68
CA LEU A 10 6.07 0.03 9.55
C LEU A 10 6.11 -1.24 10.41
N ALA A 11 7.20 -1.98 10.41
CA ALA A 11 7.37 -3.16 11.26
C ALA A 11 7.37 -2.82 12.76
N ILE A 12 7.96 -1.67 13.17
CA ILE A 12 7.89 -1.17 14.55
C ILE A 12 6.43 -0.85 14.92
N ALA A 13 5.69 -0.17 14.04
CA ALA A 13 4.30 0.19 14.28
C ALA A 13 3.38 -1.04 14.44
N GLU A 14 3.60 -2.08 13.62
CA GLU A 14 2.83 -3.33 13.66
C GLU A 14 3.10 -4.15 14.92
N THR A 15 4.36 -4.26 15.31
CA THR A 15 4.74 -5.09 16.46
C THR A 15 4.59 -4.37 17.81
N GLY A 16 4.60 -3.03 17.83
CA GLY A 16 4.65 -2.21 19.04
C GLY A 16 5.92 -2.43 19.88
N SER A 17 6.96 -3.04 19.31
CA SER A 17 8.18 -3.42 20.04
C SER A 17 9.41 -3.39 19.14
N MET A 18 10.44 -2.66 19.56
CA MET A 18 11.72 -2.61 18.84
C MET A 18 12.38 -3.98 18.70
N ASN A 19 12.29 -4.81 19.73
CA ASN A 19 12.92 -6.15 19.71
C ASN A 19 12.18 -7.08 18.72
N ARG A 20 10.84 -7.16 18.83
CA ARG A 20 10.04 -7.98 17.91
C ARG A 20 10.14 -7.50 16.46
N ALA A 21 10.19 -6.20 16.23
CA ALA A 21 10.42 -5.66 14.90
C ALA A 21 11.79 -6.05 14.35
N ALA A 22 12.85 -5.95 15.16
CA ALA A 22 14.19 -6.34 14.75
C ALA A 22 14.28 -7.85 14.44
N GLU A 23 13.64 -8.69 15.26
CA GLU A 23 13.53 -10.13 15.01
C GLU A 23 12.80 -10.45 13.69
N SER A 24 11.65 -9.82 13.45
CA SER A 24 10.88 -10.03 12.20
C SER A 24 11.62 -9.55 10.95
N LEU A 25 12.49 -8.56 11.10
CA LEU A 25 13.30 -8.00 10.03
C LEU A 25 14.67 -8.71 9.86
N PHE A 26 14.98 -9.67 10.72
CA PHE A 26 16.27 -10.39 10.77
C PHE A 26 17.48 -9.45 10.90
N ILE A 27 17.35 -8.38 11.72
CA ILE A 27 18.42 -7.44 12.02
C ILE A 27 18.63 -7.27 13.53
N SER A 28 19.74 -6.64 13.92
CA SER A 28 19.96 -6.32 15.33
C SER A 28 19.11 -5.11 15.77
N GLN A 29 18.62 -5.14 17.00
CA GLN A 29 17.86 -4.04 17.58
C GLN A 29 18.64 -2.69 17.60
N PRO A 30 19.98 -2.65 17.88
CA PRO A 30 20.75 -1.42 17.72
C PRO A 30 20.77 -0.86 16.30
N ALA A 31 20.83 -1.72 15.26
CA ALA A 31 20.76 -1.30 13.87
C ALA A 31 19.39 -0.69 13.53
N LEU A 32 18.30 -1.32 13.98
CA LEU A 32 16.95 -0.78 13.83
C LEU A 32 16.80 0.58 14.54
N THR A 33 17.31 0.70 15.76
CA THR A 33 17.27 1.96 16.52
C THR A 33 18.04 3.07 15.83
N LYS A 34 19.21 2.76 15.26
CA LYS A 34 20.01 3.73 14.49
C LYS A 34 19.24 4.20 13.26
N ALA A 35 18.68 3.27 12.48
CA ALA A 35 17.93 3.60 11.28
C ALA A 35 16.69 4.47 11.57
N LEU A 36 15.97 4.18 12.68
CA LEU A 36 14.86 5.02 13.14
C LEU A 36 15.31 6.44 13.48
N ARG A 37 16.38 6.59 14.27
CA ARG A 37 16.91 7.91 14.64
C ARG A 37 17.36 8.73 13.44
N GLU A 38 18.01 8.09 12.47
CA GLU A 38 18.44 8.75 11.23
C GLU A 38 17.22 9.25 10.43
N LEU A 39 16.17 8.45 10.34
CA LEU A 39 14.91 8.83 9.68
C LEU A 39 14.25 10.01 10.43
N GLU A 40 14.06 9.91 11.74
CA GLU A 40 13.45 10.97 12.56
C GLU A 40 14.22 12.28 12.47
N ALA A 41 15.56 12.21 12.47
CA ALA A 41 16.42 13.38 12.30
C ALA A 41 16.27 14.02 10.91
N GLU A 42 16.13 13.21 9.84
CA GLU A 42 15.97 13.69 8.47
C GLU A 42 14.62 14.36 8.24
N ILE A 43 13.53 13.77 8.77
CA ILE A 43 12.18 14.31 8.59
C ILE A 43 11.79 15.36 9.64
N GLY A 44 12.59 15.52 10.70
CA GLY A 44 12.42 16.54 11.74
C GLY A 44 11.29 16.27 12.73
N ILE A 45 10.74 15.04 12.79
CA ILE A 45 9.69 14.65 13.74
C ILE A 45 10.11 13.40 14.52
N THR A 46 9.55 13.24 15.72
CA THR A 46 9.65 11.98 16.49
C THR A 46 8.48 11.08 16.11
N VAL A 47 8.76 9.95 15.45
CA VAL A 47 7.71 9.03 14.98
C VAL A 47 7.16 8.19 16.12
N PHE A 48 8.04 7.76 17.04
CA PHE A 48 7.63 6.88 18.14
C PHE A 48 8.06 7.42 19.50
N ARG A 49 7.25 7.13 20.52
CA ARG A 49 7.59 7.34 21.94
C ARG A 49 7.52 6.02 22.70
N ARG A 50 8.30 5.94 23.78
CA ARG A 50 8.24 4.80 24.71
C ARG A 50 7.05 4.95 25.64
N SER A 51 6.38 3.83 25.93
CA SER A 51 5.31 3.75 26.91
C SER A 51 5.47 2.49 27.77
N SER A 52 4.68 2.37 28.83
CA SER A 52 4.61 1.15 29.67
C SER A 52 4.15 -0.08 28.88
N ARG A 53 3.51 0.11 27.73
CA ARG A 53 3.01 -0.94 26.84
C ARG A 53 3.93 -1.23 25.66
N GLY A 54 5.12 -0.59 25.59
CA GLY A 54 6.07 -0.73 24.50
C GLY A 54 6.29 0.57 23.74
N VAL A 55 6.40 0.47 22.42
CA VAL A 55 6.61 1.60 21.52
C VAL A 55 5.31 1.96 20.84
N ILE A 56 4.89 3.22 20.97
CA ILE A 56 3.65 3.74 20.37
C ILE A 56 3.95 4.95 19.49
N PRO A 57 3.22 5.15 18.39
CA PRO A 57 3.36 6.35 17.56
C PRO A 57 3.03 7.62 18.34
N THR A 58 3.65 8.75 17.97
CA THR A 58 3.20 10.09 18.29
C THR A 58 2.05 10.50 17.37
N ASP A 59 1.44 11.66 17.59
CA ASP A 59 0.39 12.17 16.70
C ASP A 59 0.96 12.45 15.29
N GLU A 60 2.10 13.15 15.21
CA GLU A 60 2.85 13.37 13.95
C GLU A 60 3.33 12.05 13.35
N GLY A 61 3.79 11.11 14.19
CA GLY A 61 4.18 9.77 13.76
C GLY A 61 3.04 8.96 13.17
N SER A 62 1.83 9.12 13.68
CA SER A 62 0.64 8.43 13.15
C SER A 62 0.28 8.91 11.74
N GLU A 63 0.37 10.22 11.49
CA GLU A 63 0.19 10.81 10.16
C GLU A 63 1.29 10.34 9.20
N PHE A 64 2.56 10.40 9.63
CA PHE A 64 3.68 9.91 8.85
C PHE A 64 3.52 8.43 8.48
N LEU A 65 3.13 7.58 9.43
CA LEU A 65 2.93 6.14 9.20
C LEU A 65 1.78 5.85 8.23
N ALA A 66 0.72 6.65 8.22
CA ALA A 66 -0.36 6.51 7.24
C ALA A 66 0.16 6.74 5.81
N ASN A 67 0.92 7.80 5.59
CA ASN A 67 1.54 8.11 4.30
C ASN A 67 2.61 7.07 3.91
N ALA A 68 3.42 6.63 4.88
CA ALA A 68 4.44 5.60 4.69
C ALA A 68 3.83 4.26 4.24
N ARG A 69 2.67 3.85 4.80
CA ARG A 69 1.95 2.64 4.36
C ARG A 69 1.51 2.74 2.90
N GLN A 70 0.94 3.87 2.50
CA GLN A 70 0.51 4.08 1.11
C GLN A 70 1.69 3.95 0.14
N LEU A 71 2.80 4.61 0.45
CA LEU A 71 4.01 4.58 -0.38
C LEU A 71 4.58 3.16 -0.47
N TYR A 72 4.67 2.45 0.65
CA TYR A 72 5.21 1.09 0.68
C TYR A 72 4.31 0.11 -0.09
N GLN A 73 2.99 0.21 0.04
CA GLN A 73 2.05 -0.59 -0.75
C GLN A 73 2.19 -0.34 -2.26
N GLN A 74 2.38 0.89 -2.69
CA GLN A 74 2.63 1.20 -4.09
C GLN A 74 3.95 0.59 -4.59
N TYR A 75 4.98 0.61 -3.77
CA TYR A 75 6.26 -0.03 -4.07
C TYR A 75 6.09 -1.54 -4.24
N ASP A 76 5.46 -2.22 -3.29
CA ASP A 76 5.24 -3.68 -3.33
C ASP A 76 4.46 -4.11 -4.57
N LEU A 77 3.35 -3.42 -4.89
CA LEU A 77 2.55 -3.68 -6.09
C LEU A 77 3.36 -3.55 -7.40
N ARG A 78 4.36 -2.67 -7.40
CA ARG A 78 5.24 -2.52 -8.58
C ARG A 78 6.32 -3.59 -8.61
N MET A 79 6.89 -3.92 -7.46
CA MET A 79 7.94 -4.94 -7.36
C MET A 79 7.42 -6.34 -7.69
N GLU A 80 6.18 -6.68 -7.31
CA GLU A 80 5.55 -7.95 -7.70
C GLU A 80 5.54 -8.16 -9.23
N ARG A 81 5.41 -7.08 -10.01
CA ARG A 81 5.46 -7.14 -11.48
C ARG A 81 6.83 -7.59 -12.03
N TYR A 82 7.90 -7.35 -11.28
CA TYR A 82 9.28 -7.64 -11.73
C TYR A 82 9.85 -8.91 -11.10
N THR A 83 9.35 -9.30 -9.94
CA THR A 83 9.90 -10.43 -9.17
C THR A 83 9.17 -11.75 -9.38
N ALA A 84 7.95 -11.74 -9.93
CA ALA A 84 7.20 -12.97 -10.24
C ALA A 84 7.77 -13.64 -11.50
N PRO A 85 8.40 -14.83 -11.40
CA PRO A 85 8.93 -15.54 -12.56
C PRO A 85 7.80 -15.93 -13.52
N GLY A 86 7.80 -15.38 -14.72
CA GLY A 86 6.84 -15.71 -15.77
C GLY A 86 5.58 -14.85 -15.84
N SER A 87 5.38 -13.89 -14.98
CA SER A 87 4.22 -12.98 -14.98
C SER A 87 4.53 -11.66 -15.69
N MET A 88 4.89 -11.71 -16.97
CA MET A 88 4.85 -10.53 -17.83
C MET A 88 3.42 -10.19 -18.33
N LYS A 89 2.39 -10.74 -17.68
CA LYS A 89 1.02 -10.33 -17.99
C LYS A 89 0.80 -8.90 -17.49
N ARG A 90 0.39 -8.03 -18.38
CA ARG A 90 -0.06 -6.69 -18.01
C ARG A 90 -1.36 -6.83 -17.21
N ARG A 91 -1.37 -6.31 -15.99
CA ARG A 91 -2.59 -6.30 -15.20
C ARG A 91 -3.51 -5.21 -15.72
N PHE A 92 -4.79 -5.53 -15.85
CA PHE A 92 -5.85 -4.57 -16.14
C PHE A 92 -6.96 -4.79 -15.12
N CYS A 93 -7.05 -3.90 -14.16
CA CYS A 93 -8.01 -3.96 -13.07
C CYS A 93 -8.98 -2.78 -13.14
N VAL A 94 -10.26 -3.05 -12.95
CA VAL A 94 -11.32 -2.05 -12.88
C VAL A 94 -11.98 -2.14 -11.51
N SER A 95 -12.06 -1.04 -10.78
CA SER A 95 -12.88 -0.93 -9.57
C SER A 95 -14.17 -0.18 -9.89
N SER A 96 -15.29 -0.72 -9.47
CA SER A 96 -16.62 -0.17 -9.78
C SER A 96 -17.57 -0.30 -8.60
N GLN A 97 -18.53 0.62 -8.50
CA GLN A 97 -19.74 0.32 -7.77
C GLN A 97 -20.53 -0.77 -8.52
N HIS A 98 -21.59 -1.28 -7.90
CA HIS A 98 -22.42 -2.32 -8.49
C HIS A 98 -23.24 -1.79 -9.66
N TYR A 99 -22.68 -1.92 -10.88
CA TYR A 99 -23.34 -1.51 -12.14
C TYR A 99 -23.30 -2.64 -13.17
N SER A 100 -24.45 -3.11 -13.59
CA SER A 100 -24.57 -4.16 -14.61
C SER A 100 -23.90 -3.78 -15.94
N PHE A 101 -23.95 -2.50 -16.34
CA PHE A 101 -23.30 -2.03 -17.55
C PHE A 101 -21.77 -2.10 -17.47
N ALA A 102 -21.19 -1.83 -16.28
CA ALA A 102 -19.75 -1.90 -16.07
C ALA A 102 -19.24 -3.35 -16.18
N VAL A 103 -19.97 -4.29 -15.59
CA VAL A 103 -19.67 -5.72 -15.71
C VAL A 103 -19.73 -6.18 -17.16
N ASN A 104 -20.79 -5.82 -17.89
CA ASN A 104 -20.96 -6.18 -19.31
C ASN A 104 -19.83 -5.58 -20.17
N ALA A 105 -19.49 -4.31 -19.97
CA ALA A 105 -18.41 -3.65 -20.70
C ALA A 105 -17.05 -4.30 -20.40
N PHE A 106 -16.80 -4.68 -19.15
CA PHE A 106 -15.58 -5.39 -18.74
C PHE A 106 -15.48 -6.76 -19.42
N VAL A 107 -16.57 -7.56 -19.40
CA VAL A 107 -16.61 -8.87 -20.06
C VAL A 107 -16.37 -8.75 -21.57
N GLU A 108 -16.99 -7.79 -22.24
CA GLU A 108 -16.76 -7.53 -23.67
C GLU A 108 -15.32 -7.09 -23.96
N THR A 109 -14.70 -6.33 -23.05
CA THR A 109 -13.29 -5.95 -23.14
C THR A 109 -12.39 -7.17 -23.04
N VAL A 110 -12.61 -8.03 -22.04
CA VAL A 110 -11.83 -9.27 -21.85
C VAL A 110 -11.90 -10.19 -23.06
N LYS A 111 -13.09 -10.31 -23.71
CA LYS A 111 -13.27 -11.13 -24.92
C LYS A 111 -12.48 -10.63 -26.13
N LYS A 112 -12.21 -9.32 -26.20
CA LYS A 112 -11.52 -8.69 -27.34
C LYS A 112 -10.00 -8.72 -27.24
N PHE A 113 -9.44 -8.93 -26.05
CA PHE A 113 -8.02 -8.87 -25.80
C PHE A 113 -7.43 -10.23 -25.43
N ASP A 114 -6.14 -10.39 -25.67
CA ASP A 114 -5.42 -11.64 -25.48
C ASP A 114 -5.22 -11.96 -23.99
N LEU A 115 -5.89 -13.00 -23.50
CA LEU A 115 -5.77 -13.51 -22.12
C LEU A 115 -4.37 -14.00 -21.76
N LEU A 116 -3.51 -14.26 -22.76
CA LEU A 116 -2.13 -14.66 -22.50
C LEU A 116 -1.24 -13.49 -22.11
N LYS A 117 -1.61 -12.27 -22.54
CA LYS A 117 -0.83 -11.03 -22.30
C LYS A 117 -1.31 -10.22 -21.12
N TYR A 118 -2.56 -10.43 -20.68
CA TYR A 118 -3.17 -9.62 -19.62
C TYR A 118 -3.77 -10.48 -18.52
N GLU A 119 -3.64 -10.00 -17.31
CA GLU A 119 -4.41 -10.44 -16.15
C GLU A 119 -5.53 -9.42 -15.92
N TYR A 120 -6.77 -9.90 -16.00
CA TYR A 120 -7.96 -9.07 -15.84
C TYR A 120 -8.57 -9.26 -14.47
N ALA A 121 -8.88 -8.17 -13.78
CA ALA A 121 -9.61 -8.20 -12.54
C ALA A 121 -10.67 -7.11 -12.51
N MET A 122 -11.85 -7.44 -11.97
CA MET A 122 -12.89 -6.47 -11.66
C MET A 122 -13.23 -6.56 -10.19
N ARG A 123 -13.27 -5.41 -9.52
CA ARG A 123 -13.60 -5.29 -8.09
C ARG A 123 -14.87 -4.47 -7.95
N GLU A 124 -15.89 -5.08 -7.38
CA GLU A 124 -17.10 -4.36 -6.97
C GLU A 124 -16.93 -3.90 -5.52
N THR A 125 -17.02 -2.58 -5.31
CA THR A 125 -16.77 -1.99 -4.00
C THR A 125 -17.48 -0.65 -3.82
N ARG A 126 -17.33 -0.02 -2.66
CA ARG A 126 -17.98 1.26 -2.33
C ARG A 126 -17.26 2.43 -3.01
N THR A 127 -17.95 3.57 -3.17
CA THR A 127 -17.41 4.80 -3.80
C THR A 127 -16.03 5.18 -3.27
N TYR A 128 -15.86 5.24 -1.95
CA TYR A 128 -14.59 5.60 -1.33
C TYR A 128 -13.47 4.62 -1.70
N ASP A 129 -13.77 3.32 -1.71
CA ASP A 129 -12.81 2.28 -2.06
C ASP A 129 -12.46 2.32 -3.55
N VAL A 130 -13.41 2.65 -4.44
CA VAL A 130 -13.13 2.86 -5.87
C VAL A 130 -12.10 3.99 -6.05
N ILE A 131 -12.31 5.13 -5.38
CA ILE A 131 -11.38 6.28 -5.43
C ILE A 131 -10.02 5.88 -4.87
N SER A 132 -10.01 5.19 -3.72
CA SER A 132 -8.78 4.70 -3.09
C SER A 132 -8.02 3.71 -3.98
N ASP A 133 -8.73 2.77 -4.63
CA ASP A 133 -8.11 1.77 -5.50
C ASP A 133 -7.41 2.41 -6.70
N VAL A 134 -8.02 3.43 -7.31
CA VAL A 134 -7.40 4.18 -8.42
C VAL A 134 -6.25 5.04 -7.92
N GLY A 135 -6.43 5.76 -6.82
CA GLY A 135 -5.39 6.60 -6.22
C GLY A 135 -4.15 5.81 -5.77
N MET A 136 -4.35 4.57 -5.33
CA MET A 136 -3.27 3.65 -4.94
C MET A 136 -2.77 2.77 -6.09
N LEU A 137 -3.24 3.00 -7.33
CA LEU A 137 -2.87 2.21 -8.51
C LEU A 137 -3.17 0.70 -8.37
N ARG A 138 -4.17 0.33 -7.56
CA ARG A 138 -4.69 -1.04 -7.48
C ARG A 138 -5.60 -1.36 -8.66
N SER A 139 -6.24 -0.32 -9.23
CA SER A 139 -7.06 -0.40 -10.43
C SER A 139 -6.67 0.70 -11.40
N GLU A 140 -6.64 0.38 -12.69
CA GLU A 140 -6.35 1.32 -13.75
C GLU A 140 -7.55 2.24 -14.04
N ILE A 141 -8.76 1.74 -13.78
CA ILE A 141 -10.01 2.47 -14.01
C ILE A 141 -10.92 2.35 -12.79
N GLY A 142 -11.54 3.47 -12.40
CA GLY A 142 -12.61 3.53 -11.43
C GLY A 142 -13.92 3.96 -12.10
N ILE A 143 -15.02 3.24 -11.84
CA ILE A 143 -16.35 3.57 -12.34
C ILE A 143 -17.25 3.84 -11.14
N LEU A 144 -17.69 5.09 -11.01
CA LEU A 144 -18.57 5.53 -9.94
C LEU A 144 -19.56 6.58 -10.45
N TYR A 145 -20.68 6.71 -9.76
CA TYR A 145 -21.63 7.78 -10.01
C TYR A 145 -21.24 9.00 -9.17
N ILE A 146 -21.16 10.14 -9.83
CA ILE A 146 -20.92 11.44 -9.19
C ILE A 146 -22.23 12.23 -9.28
N ASN A 147 -22.71 12.75 -8.15
CA ASN A 147 -23.79 13.72 -8.08
C ASN A 147 -23.27 14.97 -7.37
N ASP A 148 -24.05 16.07 -7.44
CA ASP A 148 -23.66 17.37 -6.88
C ASP A 148 -23.49 17.36 -5.34
N PHE A 149 -23.70 16.22 -4.67
CA PHE A 149 -23.57 16.02 -3.23
C PHE A 149 -22.41 15.11 -2.79
N ASN A 150 -21.57 14.64 -3.72
CA ASN A 150 -20.41 13.79 -3.42
C ASN A 150 -19.09 14.49 -3.76
#